data_1db72081173667a9951708a9b14c54c4
#
_entry.id   1db72081173667a9951708a9b14c54c4
#
_cell.length_a   1.000
_cell.length_b   1.000
_cell.length_c   1.000
_cell.angle_alpha   90.00
_cell.angle_beta   90.00
_cell.angle_gamma   90.00
#
_symmetry.space_group_name_H-M   'P 1'
#
loop_
_entity.id
_entity.type
_entity.pdbx_description
1 polymer ?
#
loop_
_entity_poly.entity_id
_entity_poly.type
_entity_poly.pdbx_seq_one_letter_code
_entity_poly.pdbx_strand_id
1 'polypeptide(L)' 'MIDTYMAALGFEKTGEEGHFTNGEFEVWDLLPRNVLVDDEGDIYVVDAEIKRLR' A
#
# COMPACT_ATOMS: atom_id res chain seq x y z
N MET A 1 -7.81 7.52 -0.11
CA MET A 1 -7.15 7.26 -1.40
C MET A 1 -6.30 5.98 -1.35
N ILE A 2 -5.34 5.90 -0.45
CA ILE A 2 -4.46 4.71 -0.35
C ILE A 2 -5.27 3.46 -0.03
N ASP A 3 -6.18 3.54 0.93
CA ASP A 3 -6.99 2.39 1.33
C ASP A 3 -7.82 1.85 0.17
N THR A 4 -8.42 2.74 -0.61
CA THR A 4 -9.22 2.34 -1.77
C THR A 4 -8.35 1.70 -2.84
N TYR A 5 -7.17 2.26 -3.09
CA TYR A 5 -6.23 1.71 -4.05
C TYR A 5 -5.79 0.31 -3.65
N MET A 6 -5.43 0.11 -2.40
CA MET A 6 -4.97 -1.18 -1.90
C MET A 6 -6.10 -2.21 -1.87
N ALA A 7 -7.31 -1.79 -1.53
CA ALA A 7 -8.47 -2.68 -1.56
C ALA A 7 -8.75 -3.19 -2.97
N ALA A 8 -8.57 -2.33 -3.97
CA ALA A 8 -8.74 -2.74 -5.38
C ALA A 8 -7.71 -3.77 -5.82
N LEU A 9 -6.56 -3.81 -5.16
CA LEU A 9 -5.52 -4.81 -5.41
C LEU A 9 -5.68 -6.08 -4.56
N GLY A 10 -6.71 -6.14 -3.73
CA GLY A 10 -6.95 -7.29 -2.87
C GLY A 10 -6.25 -7.26 -1.53
N PHE A 11 -5.73 -6.11 -1.14
CA PHE A 11 -5.09 -5.93 0.17
C PHE A 11 -6.05 -5.36 1.18
N GLU A 12 -5.88 -5.75 2.43
CA GLU A 12 -6.65 -5.23 3.55
C GLU A 12 -5.75 -4.44 4.48
N LYS A 13 -6.30 -3.35 5.02
CA LYS A 13 -5.60 -2.57 6.03
C LYS A 13 -5.59 -3.33 7.34
N THR A 14 -4.43 -3.37 7.99
CA THR A 14 -4.30 -3.95 9.33
C THR A 14 -4.58 -2.87 10.38
N GLY A 15 -4.37 -3.19 11.65
CA GLY A 15 -4.51 -2.22 12.73
C GLY A 15 -3.39 -1.18 12.78
N GLU A 16 -2.33 -1.34 12.00
CA GLU A 16 -1.20 -0.41 11.99
C GLU A 16 -1.27 0.50 10.78
N GLU A 17 -0.96 1.77 10.97
CA GLU A 17 -0.96 2.74 9.90
C GLU A 17 0.11 2.38 8.86
N GLY A 18 -0.29 2.44 7.59
CA GLY A 18 0.62 2.15 6.48
C GLY A 18 0.93 0.68 6.30
N HIS A 19 0.22 -0.21 6.99
CA HIS A 19 0.43 -1.65 6.90
C HIS A 19 -0.78 -2.34 6.27
N PHE A 20 -0.55 -3.07 5.20
CA PHE A 20 -1.58 -3.80 4.47
C PHE A 20 -1.14 -5.23 4.23
N THR A 21 -2.10 -6.13 4.08
CA THR A 21 -1.79 -7.53 3.77
C THR A 21 -2.89 -8.14 2.91
N ASN A 22 -2.51 -9.11 2.08
CA ASN A 22 -3.47 -9.95 1.36
C ASN A 22 -3.37 -11.42 1.79
N GLY A 23 -2.64 -11.70 2.87
CA GLY A 23 -2.40 -13.06 3.36
C GLY A 23 -1.17 -13.73 2.77
N GLU A 24 -0.66 -13.22 1.66
CA GLU A 24 0.55 -13.74 1.00
C GLU A 24 1.71 -12.76 1.11
N PHE A 25 1.40 -11.47 1.04
CA PHE A 25 2.38 -10.40 1.16
C PHE A 25 1.94 -9.40 2.23
N GLU A 26 2.91 -8.76 2.83
CA GLU A 26 2.70 -7.58 3.67
C GLU A 26 3.35 -6.38 3.02
N VAL A 27 2.67 -5.25 3.10
CA VAL A 27 3.22 -3.96 2.66
C VAL A 27 3.31 -3.07 3.89
N TRP A 28 4.50 -2.56 4.16
CA TRP A 28 4.79 -1.69 5.30
C TRP A 28 5.16 -0.30 4.81
N ASP A 29 4.96 0.70 5.65
CA ASP A 29 5.31 2.09 5.36
C ASP A 29 4.57 2.68 4.17
N LEU A 30 3.40 2.16 3.85
CA LEU A 30 2.57 2.71 2.78
C LEU A 30 1.80 3.92 3.31
N LEU A 31 2.55 4.98 3.56
CA LEU A 31 2.03 6.24 4.12
C LEU A 31 1.94 7.29 3.02
N PRO A 32 1.12 8.34 3.23
CA PRO A 32 0.98 9.38 2.19
C PRO A 32 2.29 9.97 1.70
N ARG A 33 3.31 10.08 2.57
CA ARG A 33 4.62 10.60 2.19
C ARG A 33 5.36 9.69 1.20
N ASN A 34 4.95 8.42 1.12
CA ASN A 34 5.57 7.42 0.24
C ASN A 34 4.72 7.13 -0.98
N VAL A 35 3.70 7.94 -1.23
CA VAL A 35 2.81 7.76 -2.38
C VAL A 35 2.75 9.06 -3.16
N LEU A 36 3.01 8.97 -4.46
CA LEU A 36 2.97 10.10 -5.37
C LEU A 36 1.85 9.91 -6.37
N VAL A 37 1.17 11.00 -6.70
CA VAL A 37 0.12 11.00 -7.72
C VAL A 37 0.52 12.00 -8.78
N ASP A 38 0.52 11.58 -10.05
CA ASP A 38 0.87 12.46 -11.15
C ASP A 38 -0.37 13.18 -11.71
N ASP A 39 -0.16 14.00 -12.76
CA ASP A 39 -1.22 14.78 -13.37
C ASP A 39 -2.30 13.91 -14.05
N GLU A 40 -1.97 12.67 -14.36
CA GLU A 40 -2.89 11.73 -15.00
C GLU A 40 -3.64 10.88 -13.97
N GLY A 41 -3.35 11.05 -12.69
CA GLY A 41 -3.97 10.30 -11.62
C GLY A 41 -3.31 8.96 -11.35
N ASP A 42 -2.16 8.69 -11.96
CA ASP A 42 -1.42 7.46 -11.68
C ASP A 42 -0.74 7.54 -10.32
N ILE A 43 -0.75 6.42 -9.63
CA ILE A 43 -0.20 6.31 -8.27
C ILE A 43 1.14 5.59 -8.31
N TYR A 44 2.13 6.21 -7.69
CA TYR A 44 3.48 5.64 -7.57
C TYR A 44 3.81 5.48 -6.10
N VAL A 45 4.28 4.30 -5.72
CA VAL A 45 4.70 4.03 -4.35
C VAL A 45 6.22 4.07 -4.30
N VAL A 46 6.76 4.86 -3.37
CA VAL A 46 8.21 4.96 -3.14
C VAL A 46 8.51 4.56 -1.70
N ASP A 47 9.64 3.93 -1.47
CA ASP A 47 10.13 3.56 -0.14
C ASP A 47 9.20 2.70 0.71
N ALA A 48 8.18 2.07 0.13
CA ALA A 48 7.39 1.08 0.85
C ALA A 48 8.15 -0.25 0.90
N GLU A 49 7.98 -0.98 1.98
CA GLU A 49 8.57 -2.31 2.12
C GLU A 49 7.53 -3.38 1.81
N ILE A 50 7.91 -4.35 1.00
CA ILE A 50 7.06 -5.49 0.68
C ILE A 50 7.75 -6.74 1.21
N LYS A 51 7.01 -7.52 2.01
CA LYS A 51 7.53 -8.74 2.60
C LYS A 51 6.62 -9.90 2.23
N ARG A 52 7.22 -10.98 1.79
CA ARG A 52 6.49 -12.20 1.47
C ARG A 52 6.29 -13.01 2.75
N LEU A 53 5.04 -13.44 3.00
CA LEU A 53 4.69 -14.21 4.20
C LEU A 53 4.88 -15.72 4.01
N ARG A 54 4.99 -16.18 2.78
CA ARG A 54 5.15 -17.60 2.47
C ARG A 54 6.27 -17.85 1.49
#